data_3175a4f31cbe63a81ca396790e7406bd
#
_entry.id   3175a4f31cbe63a81ca396790e7406bd
#
_cell.length_a   1.000
_cell.length_b   1.000
_cell.length_c   1.000
_cell.angle_alpha   90.00
_cell.angle_beta   90.00
_cell.angle_gamma   90.00
#
_symmetry.space_group_name_H-M   'P 1'
#
loop_
_entity.id
_entity.type
_entity.pdbx_description
1 polymer ?
#
loop_
_entity_poly.entity_id
_entity_poly.type
_entity_poly.pdbx_seq_one_letter_code
_entity_poly.pdbx_strand_id
1 'polypeptide(L)'
;MIAPRLFCPGLLVRNERKNEMTYVDISLTVRYAETDRMGIVHHSNYPVWFEVGRTEFIKKCGISYSEVESKGILLPLLELKCKFISSSTYEDRIVIRTSIKSYSKTRLNFYYEVFKEQDMKTQISLGETAHVWTNSDLKPINLQKHFPELYNSVCQNAVEENIAL
;
A
#
# COMPACT_ATOMS: atom_id res chain seq x y z
N MET A 1 -4.84 22.97 -28.36
CA MET A 1 -3.44 22.62 -28.04
C MET A 1 -3.45 21.88 -26.70
N ILE A 2 -3.34 20.55 -26.71
CA ILE A 2 -3.40 19.68 -25.51
C ILE A 2 -1.95 19.41 -25.13
N ALA A 3 -1.55 19.82 -23.92
CA ALA A 3 -0.21 19.61 -23.41
C ALA A 3 0.08 18.10 -23.19
N PRO A 4 1.30 17.61 -23.47
CA PRO A 4 1.63 16.20 -23.28
C PRO A 4 1.74 15.90 -21.76
N ARG A 5 1.02 14.86 -21.31
CA ARG A 5 1.15 14.31 -19.97
C ARG A 5 2.53 13.64 -19.82
N LEU A 6 3.33 14.13 -18.90
CA LEU A 6 4.57 13.47 -18.50
C LEU A 6 4.30 12.07 -17.97
N PHE A 7 4.98 11.12 -18.55
CA PHE A 7 4.97 9.71 -18.18
C PHE A 7 5.81 9.54 -16.90
N CYS A 8 5.16 9.33 -15.75
CA CYS A 8 5.84 8.88 -14.53
C CYS A 8 5.78 7.34 -14.46
N PRO A 9 6.90 6.65 -14.21
CA PRO A 9 6.90 5.21 -13.99
C PRO A 9 6.29 4.90 -12.62
N GLY A 10 5.19 4.16 -12.64
CA GLY A 10 4.36 3.82 -11.48
C GLY A 10 2.92 4.25 -11.78
N LEU A 11 2.23 3.48 -12.64
CA LEU A 11 0.94 3.88 -13.17
C LEU A 11 -0.17 3.63 -12.16
N LEU A 12 -0.89 4.71 -11.77
CA LEU A 12 -2.24 4.57 -11.24
C LEU A 12 -3.14 4.14 -12.41
N VAL A 13 -3.47 2.86 -12.48
CA VAL A 13 -4.41 2.37 -13.48
C VAL A 13 -5.82 2.77 -13.02
N ARG A 14 -6.34 3.88 -13.54
CA ARG A 14 -7.77 4.18 -13.47
C ARG A 14 -8.47 3.41 -14.58
N ASN A 15 -9.30 2.46 -14.20
CA ASN A 15 -10.17 1.83 -15.17
C ASN A 15 -11.52 2.60 -15.21
N GLU A 16 -11.98 2.94 -16.41
CA GLU A 16 -13.23 3.70 -16.65
C GLU A 16 -14.51 2.90 -16.39
N ARG A 17 -14.38 1.65 -15.90
CA ARG A 17 -15.53 0.84 -15.50
C ARG A 17 -15.73 0.91 -13.99
N LYS A 18 -16.92 1.29 -13.59
CA LYS A 18 -17.41 1.60 -12.22
C LYS A 18 -17.22 0.54 -11.12
N ASN A 19 -16.31 -0.45 -11.27
CA ASN A 19 -16.15 -1.54 -10.29
C ASN A 19 -14.74 -2.18 -10.25
N GLU A 20 -13.68 -1.51 -10.73
CA GLU A 20 -12.33 -2.07 -10.64
C GLU A 20 -11.50 -1.37 -9.56
N MET A 21 -10.93 -2.19 -8.70
CA MET A 21 -10.06 -1.81 -7.59
C MET A 21 -8.88 -0.97 -8.07
N THR A 22 -8.72 0.24 -7.53
CA THR A 22 -7.51 1.04 -7.78
C THR A 22 -6.36 0.44 -6.98
N TYR A 23 -5.26 0.16 -7.64
CA TYR A 23 -4.04 -0.36 -7.02
C TYR A 23 -2.81 0.41 -7.48
N VAL A 24 -1.73 0.26 -6.73
CA VAL A 24 -0.39 0.76 -7.07
C VAL A 24 0.58 -0.40 -7.07
N ASP A 25 1.31 -0.57 -8.17
CA ASP A 25 2.36 -1.56 -8.33
C ASP A 25 3.73 -0.91 -8.11
N ILE A 26 4.57 -1.52 -7.27
CA ILE A 26 5.93 -1.11 -7.00
C ILE A 26 6.86 -2.30 -7.21
N SER A 27 7.86 -2.12 -8.06
CA SER A 27 8.90 -3.13 -8.30
C SER A 27 10.08 -2.92 -7.36
N LEU A 28 10.62 -4.01 -6.84
CA LEU A 28 11.89 -4.02 -6.13
C LEU A 28 12.68 -5.30 -6.44
N THR A 29 13.98 -5.24 -6.17
CA THR A 29 14.88 -6.40 -6.28
C THR A 29 15.19 -6.92 -4.89
N VAL A 30 15.04 -8.23 -4.68
CA VAL A 30 15.36 -8.88 -3.42
C VAL A 30 16.86 -8.74 -3.14
N ARG A 31 17.17 -8.16 -1.98
CA ARG A 31 18.57 -7.93 -1.54
C ARG A 31 19.11 -9.17 -0.86
N TYR A 32 20.43 -9.36 -0.91
CA TYR A 32 21.11 -10.46 -0.21
C TYR A 32 20.78 -10.48 1.29
N ALA A 33 20.75 -9.32 1.94
CA ALA A 33 20.43 -9.17 3.36
C ALA A 33 18.97 -9.56 3.73
N GLU A 34 18.10 -9.77 2.76
CA GLU A 34 16.73 -10.20 2.99
C GLU A 34 16.55 -11.70 3.00
N THR A 35 17.59 -12.46 2.60
CA THR A 35 17.55 -13.92 2.58
C THR A 35 18.09 -14.53 3.87
N ASP A 36 17.64 -15.72 4.17
CA ASP A 36 18.09 -16.51 5.32
C ASP A 36 18.95 -17.71 4.89
N ARG A 37 19.29 -18.57 5.86
CA ARG A 37 20.13 -19.75 5.61
C ARG A 37 19.50 -20.77 4.65
N MET A 38 18.18 -20.71 4.42
CA MET A 38 17.49 -21.56 3.44
C MET A 38 17.67 -21.02 2.00
N GLY A 39 18.29 -19.85 1.83
CA GLY A 39 18.47 -19.21 0.53
C GLY A 39 17.22 -18.51 0.01
N ILE A 40 16.17 -18.40 0.81
CA ILE A 40 14.94 -17.72 0.47
C ILE A 40 14.74 -16.46 1.33
N VAL A 41 13.85 -15.58 0.91
CA VAL A 41 13.52 -14.37 1.67
C VAL A 41 12.96 -14.73 3.04
N HIS A 42 13.60 -14.20 4.09
CA HIS A 42 13.15 -14.38 5.47
C HIS A 42 11.81 -13.67 5.68
N HIS A 43 10.90 -14.32 6.36
CA HIS A 43 9.50 -13.88 6.53
C HIS A 43 9.36 -12.46 7.12
N SER A 44 10.32 -11.97 7.91
CA SER A 44 10.30 -10.63 8.49
C SER A 44 10.41 -9.49 7.46
N ASN A 45 10.84 -9.77 6.23
CA ASN A 45 11.00 -8.76 5.20
C ASN A 45 9.67 -8.41 4.51
N TYR A 46 8.69 -9.31 4.50
CA TYR A 46 7.39 -9.06 3.88
C TYR A 46 6.65 -7.86 4.50
N PRO A 47 6.60 -7.69 5.84
CA PRO A 47 6.07 -6.46 6.46
C PRO A 47 6.77 -5.18 6.00
N VAL A 48 8.09 -5.23 5.78
CA VAL A 48 8.87 -4.09 5.25
C VAL A 48 8.45 -3.78 3.81
N TRP A 49 8.24 -4.79 2.98
CA TRP A 49 7.75 -4.61 1.62
C TRP A 49 6.33 -4.03 1.58
N PHE A 50 5.45 -4.47 2.49
CA PHE A 50 4.10 -3.89 2.64
C PHE A 50 4.18 -2.41 3.05
N GLU A 51 5.17 -2.04 3.88
CA GLU A 51 5.42 -0.64 4.23
C GLU A 51 5.80 0.19 3.03
N VAL A 52 6.71 -0.29 2.18
CA VAL A 52 7.06 0.37 0.91
C VAL A 52 5.80 0.54 0.05
N GLY A 53 5.02 -0.53 -0.10
CA GLY A 53 3.80 -0.51 -0.90
C GLY A 53 2.79 0.55 -0.44
N ARG A 54 2.44 0.58 0.86
CA ARG A 54 1.47 1.56 1.38
C ARG A 54 1.99 3.00 1.35
N THR A 55 3.29 3.19 1.58
CA THR A 55 3.90 4.52 1.52
C THR A 55 3.82 5.10 0.11
N GLU A 56 4.15 4.32 -0.90
CA GLU A 56 4.03 4.73 -2.29
C GLU A 56 2.56 4.87 -2.72
N PHE A 57 1.65 4.06 -2.17
CA PHE A 57 0.22 4.23 -2.41
C PHE A 57 -0.27 5.61 -1.93
N ILE A 58 0.03 6.00 -0.69
CA ILE A 58 -0.34 7.32 -0.12
C ILE A 58 0.27 8.45 -0.95
N LYS A 59 1.53 8.32 -1.35
CA LYS A 59 2.21 9.28 -2.21
C LYS A 59 1.53 9.44 -3.58
N LYS A 60 1.05 8.35 -4.17
CA LYS A 60 0.25 8.37 -5.41
C LYS A 60 -1.12 9.02 -5.23
N CYS A 61 -1.66 9.04 -4.01
CA CYS A 61 -2.84 9.84 -3.67
C CYS A 61 -2.58 11.36 -3.67
N GLY A 62 -1.36 11.80 -3.99
CA GLY A 62 -0.98 13.22 -4.14
C GLY A 62 -0.43 13.87 -2.87
N ILE A 63 -0.23 13.12 -1.79
CA ILE A 63 0.25 13.62 -0.50
C ILE A 63 1.36 12.69 -0.01
N SER A 64 2.54 13.24 0.29
CA SER A 64 3.63 12.44 0.84
C SER A 64 3.36 12.05 2.30
N TYR A 65 3.89 10.92 2.74
CA TYR A 65 3.73 10.48 4.12
C TYR A 65 4.36 11.47 5.11
N SER A 66 5.49 12.07 4.76
CA SER A 66 6.14 13.13 5.54
C SER A 66 5.26 14.39 5.69
N GLU A 67 4.45 14.70 4.69
CA GLU A 67 3.47 15.80 4.74
C GLU A 67 2.33 15.47 5.72
N VAL A 68 1.86 14.24 5.74
CA VAL A 68 0.86 13.75 6.70
C VAL A 68 1.42 13.87 8.13
N GLU A 69 2.65 13.40 8.35
CA GLU A 69 3.32 13.48 9.65
C GLU A 69 3.60 14.93 10.09
N SER A 70 3.96 15.82 9.17
CA SER A 70 4.19 17.25 9.48
C SER A 70 2.93 17.97 10.00
N LYS A 71 1.75 17.44 9.68
CA LYS A 71 0.45 17.89 10.22
C LYS A 71 0.11 17.25 11.57
N GLY A 72 1.03 16.49 12.17
CA GLY A 72 0.81 15.77 13.41
C GLY A 72 -0.15 14.59 13.30
N ILE A 73 -0.34 14.05 12.08
CA ILE A 73 -1.21 12.90 11.83
C ILE A 73 -0.32 11.68 11.59
N LEU A 74 -0.60 10.60 12.32
CA LEU A 74 0.12 9.35 12.24
C LEU A 74 -0.83 8.22 11.84
N LEU A 75 -0.25 7.14 11.28
CA LEU A 75 -1.00 5.95 10.86
C LEU A 75 -0.36 4.67 11.43
N PRO A 76 -0.39 4.48 12.77
CA PRO A 76 0.17 3.30 13.39
C PRO A 76 -0.52 2.02 12.94
N LEU A 77 0.26 0.95 12.89
CA LEU A 77 -0.17 -0.40 12.57
C LEU A 77 -0.87 -1.03 13.78
N LEU A 78 -2.06 -1.60 13.58
CA LEU A 78 -2.82 -2.34 14.59
C LEU A 78 -2.72 -3.85 14.39
N GLU A 79 -2.80 -4.29 13.14
CA GLU A 79 -2.79 -5.71 12.79
C GLU A 79 -2.06 -5.91 11.47
N LEU A 80 -1.34 -7.02 11.38
CA LEU A 80 -0.68 -7.47 10.17
C LEU A 80 -0.98 -8.95 9.96
N LYS A 81 -1.40 -9.29 8.74
CA LYS A 81 -1.54 -10.67 8.27
C LYS A 81 -0.66 -10.87 7.05
N CYS A 82 0.04 -11.99 7.01
CA CYS A 82 0.83 -12.38 5.85
C CYS A 82 0.65 -13.87 5.59
N LYS A 83 0.29 -14.21 4.36
CA LYS A 83 0.21 -15.58 3.86
C LYS A 83 1.33 -15.80 2.84
N PHE A 84 2.22 -16.73 3.11
CA PHE A 84 3.29 -17.14 2.21
C PHE A 84 2.78 -18.20 1.26
N ILE A 85 3.02 -18.05 -0.05
CA ILE A 85 2.49 -18.91 -1.11
C ILE A 85 3.63 -19.58 -1.85
N SER A 86 4.61 -18.80 -2.31
CA SER A 86 5.84 -19.30 -2.92
C SER A 86 7.05 -18.53 -2.42
N SER A 87 8.23 -19.12 -2.56
CA SER A 87 9.48 -18.49 -2.14
C SER A 87 10.00 -17.49 -3.17
N SER A 88 10.76 -16.52 -2.69
CA SER A 88 11.59 -15.63 -3.49
C SER A 88 13.03 -15.73 -3.00
N THR A 89 13.99 -15.50 -3.90
CA THR A 89 15.43 -15.65 -3.65
C THR A 89 16.16 -14.35 -3.94
N TYR A 90 17.44 -14.29 -3.60
CA TYR A 90 18.30 -13.15 -3.92
C TYR A 90 18.26 -12.83 -5.43
N GLU A 91 18.24 -11.54 -5.75
CA GLU A 91 18.13 -10.99 -7.11
C GLU A 91 16.78 -11.20 -7.81
N ASP A 92 15.82 -11.91 -7.22
CA ASP A 92 14.47 -11.94 -7.77
C ASP A 92 13.90 -10.50 -7.87
N ARG A 93 13.32 -10.19 -9.01
CA ARG A 93 12.52 -8.97 -9.18
C ARG A 93 11.08 -9.29 -8.82
N ILE A 94 10.53 -8.52 -7.90
CA ILE A 94 9.17 -8.69 -7.39
C ILE A 94 8.36 -7.41 -7.58
N VAL A 95 7.06 -7.58 -7.68
CA VAL A 95 6.08 -6.48 -7.69
C VAL A 95 5.20 -6.58 -6.46
N ILE A 96 5.10 -5.48 -5.72
CA ILE A 96 4.17 -5.32 -4.61
C ILE A 96 2.99 -4.53 -5.13
N ARG A 97 1.86 -5.19 -5.28
CA ARG A 97 0.57 -4.56 -5.59
C ARG A 97 -0.13 -4.20 -4.31
N THR A 98 -0.45 -2.94 -4.14
CA THR A 98 -1.11 -2.42 -2.95
C THR A 98 -2.44 -1.78 -3.34
N SER A 99 -3.49 -2.10 -2.58
CA SER A 99 -4.82 -1.50 -2.72
C SER A 99 -5.42 -1.20 -1.34
N ILE A 100 -6.43 -0.32 -1.30
CA ILE A 100 -7.23 -0.10 -0.09
C ILE A 100 -8.30 -1.18 -0.02
N LYS A 101 -8.25 -2.01 1.03
CA LYS A 101 -9.25 -3.03 1.32
C LYS A 101 -10.53 -2.42 1.89
N SER A 102 -10.38 -1.52 2.84
CA SER A 102 -11.48 -0.79 3.47
C SER A 102 -10.98 0.45 4.20
N TYR A 103 -11.87 1.40 4.42
CA TYR A 103 -11.55 2.62 5.15
C TYR A 103 -12.75 3.12 5.94
N SER A 104 -12.46 3.97 6.93
CA SER A 104 -13.46 4.74 7.66
C SER A 104 -12.88 6.12 8.02
N LYS A 105 -13.62 6.93 8.75
CA LYS A 105 -13.11 8.23 9.23
C LYS A 105 -11.91 8.10 10.16
N THR A 106 -11.72 6.93 10.77
CA THR A 106 -10.66 6.68 11.77
C THR A 106 -9.72 5.55 11.40
N ARG A 107 -10.05 4.71 10.41
CA ARG A 107 -9.27 3.52 10.06
C ARG A 107 -8.96 3.46 8.58
N LEU A 108 -7.86 2.79 8.23
CA LEU A 108 -7.44 2.47 6.86
C LEU A 108 -6.83 1.08 6.84
N ASN A 109 -7.37 0.22 6.00
CA ASN A 109 -6.89 -1.14 5.82
C ASN A 109 -6.38 -1.33 4.40
N PHE A 110 -5.17 -1.85 4.27
CA PHE A 110 -4.57 -2.18 2.99
C PHE A 110 -4.60 -3.67 2.72
N TYR A 111 -4.60 -4.00 1.44
CA TYR A 111 -4.40 -5.34 0.91
C TYR A 111 -3.19 -5.34 -0.01
N TYR A 112 -2.38 -6.38 0.08
CA TYR A 112 -1.15 -6.54 -0.67
C TYR A 112 -1.10 -7.88 -1.37
N GLU A 113 -0.63 -7.85 -2.61
CA GLU A 113 -0.27 -9.01 -3.38
C GLU A 113 1.17 -8.85 -3.83
N VAL A 114 2.00 -9.86 -3.61
CA VAL A 114 3.39 -9.85 -4.07
C VAL A 114 3.55 -10.90 -5.14
N PHE A 115 4.09 -10.50 -6.29
CA PHE A 115 4.29 -11.35 -7.47
C PHE A 115 5.74 -11.35 -7.90
N LYS A 116 6.15 -12.41 -8.64
CA LYS A 116 7.36 -12.32 -9.46
C LYS A 116 7.10 -11.40 -10.64
N GLU A 117 7.99 -10.41 -10.86
CA GLU A 117 7.81 -9.41 -11.92
C GLU A 117 7.79 -10.02 -13.32
N GLN A 118 8.57 -11.08 -13.54
CA GLN A 118 8.78 -11.70 -14.84
C GLN A 118 7.49 -12.21 -15.52
N ASP A 119 6.48 -12.60 -14.74
CA ASP A 119 5.26 -13.18 -15.27
C ASP A 119 3.97 -12.59 -14.68
N MET A 120 4.06 -11.83 -13.57
CA MET A 120 2.92 -11.26 -12.84
C MET A 120 1.81 -12.28 -12.49
N LYS A 121 2.16 -13.57 -12.47
CA LYS A 121 1.26 -14.70 -12.17
C LYS A 121 1.73 -15.50 -10.98
N THR A 122 3.05 -15.66 -10.83
CA THR A 122 3.64 -16.36 -9.69
C THR A 122 3.49 -15.51 -8.44
N GLN A 123 2.44 -15.80 -7.67
CA GLN A 123 2.15 -15.13 -6.42
C GLN A 123 3.10 -15.61 -5.33
N ILE A 124 3.80 -14.69 -4.67
CA ILE A 124 4.77 -14.95 -3.60
C ILE A 124 4.06 -14.89 -2.25
N SER A 125 3.27 -13.83 -2.04
CA SER A 125 2.53 -13.67 -0.77
C SER A 125 1.28 -12.82 -0.95
N LEU A 126 0.39 -12.95 0.03
CA LEU A 126 -0.75 -12.08 0.27
C LEU A 126 -0.58 -11.43 1.63
N GLY A 127 -0.97 -10.16 1.75
CA GLY A 127 -0.89 -9.43 2.99
C GLY A 127 -2.08 -8.52 3.27
N GLU A 128 -2.32 -8.28 4.53
CA GLU A 128 -3.27 -7.27 5.00
C GLU A 128 -2.67 -6.50 6.16
N THR A 129 -2.90 -5.19 6.17
CA THR A 129 -2.57 -4.37 7.34
C THR A 129 -3.75 -3.51 7.72
N ALA A 130 -4.00 -3.42 9.04
CA ALA A 130 -5.01 -2.55 9.61
C ALA A 130 -4.36 -1.42 10.38
N HIS A 131 -4.81 -0.21 10.12
CA HIS A 131 -4.26 1.01 10.70
C HIS A 131 -5.36 1.90 11.28
N VAL A 132 -4.96 2.79 12.18
CA VAL A 132 -5.81 3.84 12.74
C VAL A 132 -5.17 5.20 12.54
N TRP A 133 -5.94 6.20 12.16
CA TRP A 133 -5.48 7.58 12.11
C TRP A 133 -5.40 8.14 13.52
N THR A 134 -4.23 8.67 13.91
CA THR A 134 -4.02 9.25 15.23
C THR A 134 -3.37 10.63 15.15
N ASN A 135 -3.45 11.38 16.23
CA ASN A 135 -2.60 12.54 16.46
C ASN A 135 -1.21 12.12 17.00
N SER A 136 -0.36 13.09 17.30
CA SER A 136 0.99 12.86 17.84
C SER A 136 1.01 12.16 19.21
N ASP A 137 -0.09 12.23 19.97
CA ASP A 137 -0.25 11.51 21.25
C ASP A 137 -0.79 10.08 21.07
N LEU A 138 -0.85 9.57 19.83
CA LEU A 138 -1.41 8.28 19.45
C LEU A 138 -2.90 8.11 19.79
N LYS A 139 -3.64 9.23 19.93
CA LYS A 139 -5.09 9.19 20.15
C LYS A 139 -5.80 9.15 18.78
N PRO A 140 -6.80 8.26 18.59
CA PRO A 140 -7.56 8.18 17.35
C PRO A 140 -8.20 9.52 16.98
N ILE A 141 -8.13 9.88 15.69
CA ILE A 141 -8.71 11.09 15.13
C ILE A 141 -9.66 10.77 13.98
N ASN A 142 -10.58 11.69 13.72
CA ASN A 142 -11.42 11.68 12.54
C ASN A 142 -10.67 12.36 11.37
N LEU A 143 -10.13 11.59 10.44
CA LEU A 143 -9.35 12.11 9.30
C LEU A 143 -10.15 13.11 8.45
N GLN A 144 -11.44 12.86 8.24
CA GLN A 144 -12.29 13.74 7.45
C GLN A 144 -12.37 15.18 8.03
N LYS A 145 -12.28 15.31 9.36
CA LYS A 145 -12.28 16.61 10.04
C LYS A 145 -10.88 17.24 10.07
N HIS A 146 -9.84 16.44 10.28
CA HIS A 146 -8.48 16.94 10.49
C HIS A 146 -7.71 17.14 9.18
N PHE A 147 -7.99 16.33 8.15
CA PHE A 147 -7.33 16.43 6.85
C PHE A 147 -8.28 15.96 5.73
N PRO A 148 -9.28 16.79 5.35
CA PRO A 148 -10.31 16.45 4.37
C PRO A 148 -9.75 16.04 3.01
N GLU A 149 -8.67 16.69 2.56
CA GLU A 149 -8.05 16.42 1.25
C GLU A 149 -7.53 14.97 1.17
N LEU A 150 -6.79 14.52 2.18
CA LEU A 150 -6.32 13.14 2.26
C LEU A 150 -7.50 12.16 2.38
N TYR A 151 -8.49 12.47 3.21
CA TYR A 151 -9.69 11.63 3.34
C TYR A 151 -10.40 11.45 1.99
N ASN A 152 -10.63 12.53 1.26
CA ASN A 152 -11.27 12.48 -0.05
C ASN A 152 -10.44 11.70 -1.07
N SER A 153 -9.11 11.84 -1.04
CA SER A 153 -8.21 11.07 -1.89
C SER A 153 -8.25 9.58 -1.56
N VAL A 154 -8.28 9.20 -0.28
CA VAL A 154 -8.50 7.81 0.15
C VAL A 154 -9.82 7.26 -0.38
N CYS A 155 -10.91 8.02 -0.23
CA CYS A 155 -12.24 7.62 -0.74
C CYS A 155 -12.25 7.40 -2.27
N GLN A 156 -11.56 8.25 -3.03
CA GLN A 156 -11.50 8.15 -4.49
C GLN A 156 -10.68 6.96 -5.00
N ASN A 157 -9.74 6.48 -4.20
CA ASN A 157 -8.84 5.40 -4.54
C ASN A 157 -9.16 4.07 -3.83
N ALA A 158 -10.19 4.04 -3.00
CA ALA A 158 -10.70 2.83 -2.38
C ALA A 158 -11.78 2.19 -3.24
N VAL A 159 -11.93 0.88 -3.12
CA VAL A 159 -13.08 0.16 -3.65
C VAL A 159 -14.32 0.61 -2.89
N GLU A 160 -15.43 0.88 -3.59
CA GLU A 160 -16.71 1.14 -2.96
C GLU A 160 -17.28 -0.14 -2.31
N GLU A 161 -16.72 -0.54 -1.18
CA GLU A 161 -17.46 -1.31 -0.20
C GLU A 161 -17.46 -0.55 1.11
N ASN A 162 -18.47 0.30 1.27
CA ASN A 162 -18.85 0.85 2.56
C ASN A 162 -19.26 -0.29 3.48
N ILE A 163 -18.31 -0.86 4.20
CA ILE A 163 -18.65 -1.61 5.41
C ILE A 163 -18.75 -0.57 6.52
N ALA A 164 -19.96 -0.06 6.68
CA ALA A 164 -20.36 0.62 7.91
C ALA A 164 -20.23 -0.40 9.04
N LEU A 165 -19.24 -0.22 9.90
CA LEU A 165 -19.18 -0.80 11.24
C LEU A 165 -19.41 0.32 12.26
#